data_72e9ac3427f8945b69c309ffe5e96d31
#
_entry.id   72e9ac3427f8945b69c309ffe5e96d31
#
_cell.length_a   1.000
_cell.length_b   1.000
_cell.length_c   1.000
_cell.angle_alpha   90.00
_cell.angle_beta   90.00
_cell.angle_gamma   90.00
#
_symmetry.space_group_name_H-M   'P 1'
#
loop_
_entity.id
_entity.type
_entity.pdbx_description
1 polymer ?
#
loop_
_entity_poly.entity_id
_entity_poly.type
_entity_poly.pdbx_seq_one_letter_code
_entity_poly.pdbx_strand_id
1 'polypeptide(L)'
;MSSWLTHLVLVAALAAGCGPGSGRALVMQPDSAEFQRQAPDVCRVRLETTRGPIVLELRRAWAPHGVDRFYNLVRAGYYDDTAIFRVRAGVWAQFGIHGDPAVAQVWRARTIPDDPRVLSNVRGTVAFAFARPDGRATQVFINLRDNSPAYDAEPFVPFARIVEGLDVADALYAAYGERAGGGIRAGKQDPVFDGGNAYLRRDFPGLDYITRATVAR
;
A
#
# COMPACT_ATOMS: atom_id res chain seq x y z
N MET A 1 -1.31 -12.97 -68.41
CA MET A 1 -2.04 -13.57 -67.32
C MET A 1 -1.08 -13.62 -66.13
N SER A 2 -1.11 -12.57 -65.30
CA SER A 2 -0.17 -12.40 -64.17
C SER A 2 -0.96 -12.49 -62.87
N SER A 3 -0.64 -13.55 -62.12
CA SER A 3 -1.25 -13.84 -60.80
C SER A 3 -0.49 -13.11 -59.71
N TRP A 4 -1.16 -12.21 -58.97
CA TRP A 4 -0.62 -11.54 -57.78
C TRP A 4 -1.02 -12.35 -56.54
N LEU A 5 -0.06 -13.02 -55.90
CA LEU A 5 -0.25 -13.66 -54.61
C LEU A 5 -0.02 -12.64 -53.49
N THR A 6 -1.09 -12.23 -52.83
CA THR A 6 -1.08 -11.35 -51.67
C THR A 6 -0.75 -12.22 -50.41
N HIS A 7 0.41 -11.99 -49.81
CA HIS A 7 0.78 -12.64 -48.54
C HIS A 7 0.17 -11.83 -47.39
N LEU A 8 -0.78 -12.43 -46.71
CA LEU A 8 -1.37 -11.91 -45.47
C LEU A 8 -0.42 -12.25 -44.31
N VAL A 9 0.28 -11.26 -43.78
CA VAL A 9 1.10 -11.43 -42.56
C VAL A 9 0.17 -11.27 -41.37
N LEU A 10 -0.09 -12.38 -40.70
CA LEU A 10 -0.85 -12.44 -39.44
C LEU A 10 0.09 -12.03 -38.30
N VAL A 11 -0.02 -10.81 -37.80
CA VAL A 11 0.69 -10.36 -36.57
C VAL A 11 -0.11 -10.86 -35.38
N ALA A 12 0.35 -11.94 -34.76
CA ALA A 12 -0.17 -12.41 -33.50
C ALA A 12 0.33 -11.50 -32.38
N ALA A 13 -0.53 -10.65 -31.83
CA ALA A 13 -0.25 -9.90 -30.62
C ALA A 13 -0.25 -10.88 -29.41
N LEU A 14 0.92 -11.20 -28.89
CA LEU A 14 1.07 -11.91 -27.60
C LEU A 14 0.61 -10.95 -26.49
N ALA A 15 -0.62 -11.11 -26.03
CA ALA A 15 -1.06 -10.56 -24.76
C ALA A 15 -0.37 -11.37 -23.65
N ALA A 16 0.68 -10.83 -23.06
CA ALA A 16 1.28 -11.37 -21.85
C ALA A 16 0.26 -11.25 -20.70
N GLY A 17 -0.51 -12.30 -20.49
CA GLY A 17 -1.40 -12.43 -19.33
C GLY A 17 -0.56 -12.57 -18.06
N CYS A 18 -0.53 -11.55 -17.21
CA CYS A 18 -0.06 -11.68 -15.84
C CYS A 18 -1.01 -12.62 -15.08
N GLY A 19 -0.68 -13.90 -15.00
CA GLY A 19 -1.36 -14.85 -14.12
C GLY A 19 -1.07 -14.55 -12.64
N PRO A 20 -1.93 -14.98 -11.68
CA PRO A 20 -1.78 -14.70 -10.24
C PRO A 20 -0.47 -15.21 -9.62
N GLY A 21 0.30 -16.06 -10.27
CA GLY A 21 1.59 -16.55 -9.81
C GLY A 21 2.77 -15.59 -10.02
N SER A 22 2.67 -14.66 -10.99
CA SER A 22 3.79 -13.75 -11.31
C SER A 22 3.99 -12.65 -10.26
N GLY A 23 2.93 -12.14 -9.67
CA GLY A 23 2.98 -11.10 -8.63
C GLY A 23 3.64 -11.61 -7.34
N ARG A 24 3.24 -12.80 -6.85
CA ARG A 24 3.84 -13.39 -5.65
C ARG A 24 5.34 -13.66 -5.81
N ALA A 25 5.77 -14.17 -6.96
CA ALA A 25 7.18 -14.41 -7.24
C ALA A 25 8.00 -13.11 -7.18
N LEU A 26 7.46 -12.00 -7.68
CA LEU A 26 8.14 -10.71 -7.66
C LEU A 26 8.25 -10.14 -6.22
N VAL A 27 7.16 -10.13 -5.44
CA VAL A 27 7.20 -9.59 -4.07
C VAL A 27 8.06 -10.42 -3.11
N MET A 28 8.41 -11.66 -3.46
CA MET A 28 9.41 -12.46 -2.73
C MET A 28 10.86 -12.07 -3.04
N GLN A 29 11.10 -11.13 -3.96
CA GLN A 29 12.42 -10.68 -4.39
C GLN A 29 12.59 -9.17 -4.14
N PRO A 30 12.68 -8.70 -2.89
CA PRO A 30 12.67 -7.28 -2.54
C PRO A 30 13.85 -6.49 -3.12
N ASP A 31 14.95 -7.17 -3.47
CA ASP A 31 16.13 -6.56 -4.06
C ASP A 31 16.05 -6.47 -5.60
N SER A 32 14.95 -6.92 -6.20
CA SER A 32 14.70 -6.79 -7.64
C SER A 32 14.76 -5.33 -8.10
N ALA A 33 15.31 -5.09 -9.28
CA ALA A 33 15.34 -3.76 -9.93
C ALA A 33 13.93 -3.15 -10.11
N GLU A 34 12.89 -3.99 -10.11
CA GLU A 34 11.49 -3.53 -10.18
C GLU A 34 11.10 -2.63 -8.99
N PHE A 35 11.71 -2.83 -7.82
CA PHE A 35 11.47 -2.03 -6.62
C PHE A 35 12.39 -0.81 -6.49
N GLN A 36 13.34 -0.65 -7.41
CA GLN A 36 14.27 0.49 -7.46
C GLN A 36 13.85 1.54 -8.50
N ARG A 37 12.70 1.36 -9.15
CA ARG A 37 12.22 2.30 -10.17
C ARG A 37 11.78 3.61 -9.53
N GLN A 38 12.12 4.70 -10.17
CA GLN A 38 11.55 6.00 -9.85
C GLN A 38 10.09 6.06 -10.29
N ALA A 39 9.20 6.50 -9.40
CA ALA A 39 7.82 6.78 -9.73
C ALA A 39 7.72 8.03 -10.64
N PRO A 40 6.62 8.18 -11.40
CA PRO A 40 6.30 9.45 -12.04
C PRO A 40 6.20 10.59 -11.02
N ASP A 41 6.48 11.83 -11.44
CA ASP A 41 6.40 13.01 -10.56
C ASP A 41 5.03 13.16 -9.90
N VAL A 42 3.98 12.82 -10.63
CA VAL A 42 2.60 12.76 -10.15
C VAL A 42 1.97 11.48 -10.68
N CYS A 43 1.36 10.71 -9.80
CA CYS A 43 0.56 9.55 -10.18
C CYS A 43 -0.61 9.36 -9.22
N ARG A 44 -1.57 8.55 -9.64
CA ARG A 44 -2.71 8.15 -8.80
C ARG A 44 -2.66 6.65 -8.55
N VAL A 45 -3.07 6.27 -7.36
CA VAL A 45 -3.25 4.87 -6.97
C VAL A 45 -4.69 4.69 -6.52
N ARG A 46 -5.34 3.69 -7.07
CA ARG A 46 -6.68 3.27 -6.69
C ARG A 46 -6.59 2.05 -5.80
N LEU A 47 -7.13 2.15 -4.61
CA LEU A 47 -7.30 1.07 -3.65
C LEU A 47 -8.76 0.61 -3.70
N GLU A 48 -9.01 -0.57 -4.23
CA GLU A 48 -10.32 -1.22 -4.10
C GLU A 48 -10.41 -1.83 -2.72
N THR A 49 -11.32 -1.36 -1.90
CA THR A 49 -11.53 -1.90 -0.56
C THR A 49 -12.86 -2.62 -0.44
N THR A 50 -13.04 -3.40 0.62
CA THR A 50 -14.32 -4.04 0.94
C THR A 50 -15.44 -3.03 1.26
N ARG A 51 -15.10 -1.74 1.47
CA ARG A 51 -16.06 -0.63 1.69
C ARG A 51 -16.29 0.23 0.47
N GLY A 52 -15.50 0.06 -0.58
CA GLY A 52 -15.52 0.88 -1.78
C GLY A 52 -14.12 1.38 -2.15
N PRO A 53 -14.02 2.16 -3.23
CA PRO A 53 -12.74 2.64 -3.72
C PRO A 53 -12.24 3.85 -2.94
N ILE A 54 -10.90 3.91 -2.77
CA ILE A 54 -10.18 5.10 -2.30
C ILE A 54 -9.13 5.43 -3.36
N VAL A 55 -9.07 6.68 -3.82
CA VAL A 55 -8.06 7.12 -4.78
C VAL A 55 -7.09 8.07 -4.10
N LEU A 56 -5.80 7.72 -4.20
CA LEU A 56 -4.69 8.49 -3.67
C LEU A 56 -3.98 9.24 -4.81
N GLU A 57 -3.67 10.51 -4.61
CA GLU A 57 -2.70 11.25 -5.41
C GLU A 57 -1.34 11.19 -4.70
N LEU A 58 -0.33 10.73 -5.40
CA LEU A 58 1.06 10.71 -4.99
C LEU A 58 1.83 11.77 -5.75
N ARG A 59 2.67 12.54 -5.06
CA ARG A 59 3.61 13.47 -5.71
C ARG A 59 5.01 13.23 -5.17
N ARG A 60 5.91 12.91 -6.07
CA ARG A 60 7.30 12.61 -5.71
C ARG A 60 7.99 13.73 -4.95
N ALA A 61 7.65 14.98 -5.27
CA ALA A 61 8.16 16.17 -4.57
C ALA A 61 7.77 16.24 -3.09
N TRP A 62 6.74 15.49 -2.64
CA TRP A 62 6.35 15.49 -1.23
C TRP A 62 7.22 14.58 -0.36
N ALA A 63 7.60 13.41 -0.89
CA ALA A 63 8.40 12.41 -0.20
C ALA A 63 8.95 11.40 -1.21
N PRO A 64 10.07 11.68 -1.88
CA PRO A 64 10.55 10.87 -3.01
C PRO A 64 10.79 9.40 -2.66
N HIS A 65 11.40 9.09 -1.52
CA HIS A 65 11.62 7.71 -1.10
C HIS A 65 10.30 6.99 -0.79
N GLY A 66 9.40 7.66 -0.08
CA GLY A 66 8.08 7.12 0.26
C GLY A 66 7.23 6.86 -0.98
N VAL A 67 7.18 7.81 -1.93
CA VAL A 67 6.42 7.66 -3.18
C VAL A 67 6.98 6.53 -4.02
N ASP A 68 8.30 6.46 -4.25
CA ASP A 68 8.93 5.41 -5.03
C ASP A 68 8.68 4.02 -4.41
N ARG A 69 8.78 3.89 -3.08
CA ARG A 69 8.49 2.65 -2.36
C ARG A 69 7.03 2.23 -2.55
N PHE A 70 6.08 3.10 -2.25
CA PHE A 70 4.66 2.77 -2.32
C PHE A 70 4.22 2.46 -3.76
N TYR A 71 4.64 3.26 -4.73
CA TYR A 71 4.36 3.07 -6.14
C TYR A 71 4.84 1.70 -6.65
N ASN A 72 6.07 1.32 -6.34
CA ASN A 72 6.62 0.04 -6.79
C ASN A 72 5.95 -1.16 -6.11
N LEU A 73 5.61 -1.05 -4.82
CA LEU A 73 4.84 -2.07 -4.10
C LEU A 73 3.45 -2.26 -4.71
N VAL A 74 2.75 -1.16 -5.05
CA VAL A 74 1.45 -1.22 -5.74
C VAL A 74 1.58 -1.91 -7.10
N ARG A 75 2.59 -1.54 -7.90
CA ARG A 75 2.82 -2.17 -9.22
C ARG A 75 3.10 -3.66 -9.13
N ALA A 76 3.74 -4.09 -8.06
CA ALA A 76 4.03 -5.51 -7.81
C ALA A 76 2.85 -6.29 -7.21
N GLY A 77 1.72 -5.64 -6.90
CA GLY A 77 0.56 -6.25 -6.26
C GLY A 77 0.76 -6.53 -4.76
N TYR A 78 1.73 -5.87 -4.12
CA TYR A 78 2.03 -6.10 -2.70
C TYR A 78 0.84 -5.81 -1.78
N TYR A 79 0.01 -4.82 -2.10
CA TYR A 79 -1.12 -4.44 -1.28
C TYR A 79 -2.42 -5.19 -1.61
N ASP A 80 -2.41 -6.09 -2.59
CA ASP A 80 -3.58 -6.91 -2.91
C ASP A 80 -3.87 -7.87 -1.75
N ASP A 81 -5.15 -8.01 -1.42
CA ASP A 81 -5.64 -8.79 -0.28
C ASP A 81 -4.97 -8.43 1.07
N THR A 82 -4.68 -7.16 1.27
CA THR A 82 -4.05 -6.65 2.50
C THR A 82 -5.10 -6.12 3.47
N ALA A 83 -5.08 -6.60 4.72
CA ALA A 83 -6.00 -6.15 5.76
C ALA A 83 -5.71 -4.71 6.21
N ILE A 84 -6.77 -3.95 6.48
CA ILE A 84 -6.72 -2.69 7.21
C ILE A 84 -6.86 -3.05 8.69
N PHE A 85 -5.74 -3.43 9.31
CA PHE A 85 -5.72 -4.18 10.56
C PHE A 85 -5.77 -3.33 11.84
N ARG A 86 -5.57 -2.01 11.73
CA ARG A 86 -5.68 -1.08 12.86
C ARG A 86 -6.45 0.15 12.42
N VAL A 87 -7.61 0.37 13.01
CA VAL A 87 -8.44 1.55 12.74
C VAL A 87 -8.82 2.19 14.06
N ARG A 88 -8.36 3.42 14.27
CA ARG A 88 -8.83 4.28 15.34
C ARG A 88 -9.83 5.27 14.75
N ALA A 89 -11.11 5.03 15.00
CA ALA A 89 -12.19 5.79 14.40
C ALA A 89 -11.98 7.31 14.52
N GLY A 90 -12.12 8.02 13.41
CA GLY A 90 -11.93 9.47 13.33
C GLY A 90 -10.51 9.94 13.62
N VAL A 91 -9.50 9.06 13.68
CA VAL A 91 -8.10 9.44 13.91
C VAL A 91 -7.21 8.96 12.77
N TRP A 92 -7.14 7.65 12.52
CA TRP A 92 -6.34 7.06 11.44
C TRP A 92 -6.72 5.61 11.16
N ALA A 93 -6.38 5.13 9.95
CA ALA A 93 -6.52 3.75 9.52
C ALA A 93 -5.19 3.23 8.94
N GLN A 94 -4.68 2.09 9.42
CA GLN A 94 -3.36 1.53 9.08
C GLN A 94 -3.47 0.18 8.40
N PHE A 95 -2.64 -0.02 7.36
CA PHE A 95 -2.49 -1.24 6.59
C PHE A 95 -1.04 -1.44 6.13
N GLY A 96 -0.76 -2.52 5.39
CA GLY A 96 0.52 -2.71 4.70
C GLY A 96 1.41 -3.81 5.29
N ILE A 97 0.88 -4.68 6.16
CA ILE A 97 1.48 -6.00 6.40
C ILE A 97 0.83 -6.96 5.40
N HIS A 98 1.62 -7.60 4.56
CA HIS A 98 1.12 -8.48 3.51
C HIS A 98 0.37 -9.69 4.09
N GLY A 99 -0.72 -10.11 3.44
CA GLY A 99 -1.55 -11.23 3.90
C GLY A 99 -0.88 -12.60 3.90
N ASP A 100 0.14 -12.81 3.08
CA ASP A 100 1.02 -14.00 3.09
C ASP A 100 2.18 -13.74 4.07
N PRO A 101 2.32 -14.55 5.15
CA PRO A 101 3.38 -14.38 6.15
C PRO A 101 4.79 -14.43 5.56
N ALA A 102 5.06 -15.27 4.56
CA ALA A 102 6.37 -15.38 3.95
C ALA A 102 6.78 -14.04 3.28
N VAL A 103 5.85 -13.41 2.56
CA VAL A 103 6.06 -12.09 1.97
C VAL A 103 6.20 -11.02 3.05
N ALA A 104 5.33 -11.04 4.06
CA ALA A 104 5.38 -10.07 5.16
C ALA A 104 6.74 -10.08 5.87
N GLN A 105 7.29 -11.26 6.16
CA GLN A 105 8.61 -11.41 6.80
C GLN A 105 9.75 -10.90 5.92
N VAL A 106 9.72 -11.18 4.62
CA VAL A 106 10.74 -10.70 3.67
C VAL A 106 10.80 -9.16 3.66
N TRP A 107 9.65 -8.48 3.75
CA TRP A 107 9.58 -7.02 3.68
C TRP A 107 9.71 -6.33 5.04
N ARG A 108 9.57 -7.03 6.15
CA ARG A 108 9.58 -6.46 7.50
C ARG A 108 10.79 -5.58 7.81
N ALA A 109 11.98 -5.99 7.35
CA ALA A 109 13.24 -5.30 7.58
C ALA A 109 13.73 -4.47 6.37
N ARG A 110 12.94 -4.37 5.29
CA ARG A 110 13.31 -3.65 4.06
C ARG A 110 12.93 -2.17 4.17
N THR A 111 13.64 -1.44 5.00
CA THR A 111 13.36 -0.04 5.28
C THR A 111 13.89 0.90 4.20
N ILE A 112 13.37 2.13 4.20
CA ILE A 112 13.83 3.25 3.38
C ILE A 112 14.23 4.42 4.28
N PRO A 113 15.15 5.30 3.82
CA PRO A 113 15.51 6.53 4.52
C PRO A 113 14.29 7.43 4.72
N ASP A 114 14.32 8.23 5.78
CA ASP A 114 13.29 9.24 6.00
C ASP A 114 13.40 10.37 4.98
N ASP A 115 12.24 10.80 4.45
CA ASP A 115 12.14 11.98 3.60
C ASP A 115 12.02 13.25 4.46
N PRO A 116 12.47 14.40 3.97
CA PRO A 116 12.11 15.69 4.59
C PRO A 116 10.60 15.91 4.44
N ARG A 117 9.95 16.39 5.53
CA ARG A 117 8.52 16.64 5.48
C ARG A 117 8.20 17.90 4.67
N VAL A 118 7.33 17.74 3.66
CA VAL A 118 6.78 18.85 2.86
C VAL A 118 5.31 19.09 3.21
N LEU A 119 4.55 18.02 3.51
CA LEU A 119 3.15 18.12 3.89
C LEU A 119 2.96 17.86 5.38
N SER A 120 1.95 18.51 5.97
CA SER A 120 1.46 18.22 7.32
C SER A 120 0.53 17.01 7.34
N ASN A 121 0.44 16.34 8.50
CA ASN A 121 -0.42 15.18 8.73
C ASN A 121 -1.89 15.60 8.94
N VAL A 122 -2.45 16.35 7.99
CA VAL A 122 -3.85 16.77 8.00
C VAL A 122 -4.76 15.67 7.48
N ARG A 123 -6.07 15.82 7.71
CA ARG A 123 -7.09 14.87 7.24
C ARG A 123 -6.95 14.55 5.75
N GLY A 124 -7.00 13.26 5.43
CA GLY A 124 -6.90 12.72 4.07
C GLY A 124 -5.47 12.52 3.57
N THR A 125 -4.43 12.90 4.32
CA THR A 125 -3.04 12.57 3.96
C THR A 125 -2.68 11.15 4.37
N VAL A 126 -1.70 10.56 3.69
CA VAL A 126 -1.20 9.20 3.91
C VAL A 126 0.29 9.25 4.18
N ALA A 127 0.72 8.63 5.27
CA ALA A 127 2.13 8.57 5.67
C ALA A 127 2.56 7.13 6.01
N PHE A 128 3.87 6.87 5.95
CA PHE A 128 4.39 5.59 6.45
C PHE A 128 4.37 5.54 7.97
N ALA A 129 4.00 4.38 8.51
CA ALA A 129 4.24 4.04 9.91
C ALA A 129 5.71 3.60 10.09
N PHE A 130 6.29 3.96 11.23
CA PHE A 130 7.64 3.58 11.60
C PHE A 130 7.73 3.29 13.11
N ALA A 131 8.77 2.60 13.53
CA ALA A 131 9.09 2.34 14.93
C ALA A 131 10.39 3.03 15.39
N ARG A 132 11.20 3.48 14.44
CA ARG A 132 12.50 4.14 14.65
C ARG A 132 12.83 5.00 13.42
N PRO A 133 13.71 5.98 13.53
CA PRO A 133 14.21 6.73 12.36
C PRO A 133 14.72 5.78 11.27
N ASP A 134 14.50 6.12 10.01
CA ASP A 134 14.80 5.30 8.82
C ASP A 134 14.18 3.89 8.89
N GLY A 135 13.05 3.76 9.61
CA GLY A 135 12.36 2.50 9.87
C GLY A 135 11.10 2.27 9.02
N ARG A 136 10.84 3.13 8.05
CA ARG A 136 9.68 3.01 7.14
C ARG A 136 9.89 1.83 6.18
N ALA A 137 8.98 0.86 6.15
CA ALA A 137 9.07 -0.31 5.26
C ALA A 137 7.90 -0.39 4.27
N THR A 138 6.77 -0.94 4.72
CA THR A 138 5.59 -1.17 3.88
C THR A 138 4.29 -0.69 4.51
N GLN A 139 4.27 -0.51 5.83
CA GLN A 139 3.07 -0.11 6.55
C GLN A 139 2.80 1.38 6.39
N VAL A 140 1.57 1.73 6.09
CA VAL A 140 1.12 3.11 5.90
C VAL A 140 -0.18 3.35 6.67
N PHE A 141 -0.47 4.61 6.98
CA PHE A 141 -1.73 4.99 7.57
C PHE A 141 -2.34 6.20 6.88
N ILE A 142 -3.66 6.24 6.87
CA ILE A 142 -4.49 7.36 6.41
C ILE A 142 -4.83 8.23 7.63
N ASN A 143 -4.60 9.53 7.57
CA ASN A 143 -5.08 10.48 8.57
C ASN A 143 -6.58 10.75 8.37
N LEU A 144 -7.41 10.38 9.35
CA LEU A 144 -8.86 10.59 9.31
C LEU A 144 -9.29 11.91 9.98
N ARG A 145 -8.35 12.62 10.57
CA ARG A 145 -8.50 13.99 11.10
C ARG A 145 -7.20 14.76 10.92
N ASP A 146 -7.17 16.00 11.37
CA ASP A 146 -5.92 16.73 11.53
C ASP A 146 -5.13 16.15 12.73
N ASN A 147 -4.04 15.45 12.41
CA ASN A 147 -3.10 14.88 13.36
C ASN A 147 -1.78 15.68 13.41
N SER A 148 -1.66 16.79 12.66
CA SER A 148 -0.44 17.60 12.58
C SER A 148 0.11 18.02 13.94
N PRO A 149 -0.71 18.41 14.96
CA PRO A 149 -0.16 18.81 16.25
C PRO A 149 0.63 17.71 16.98
N ALA A 150 0.31 16.42 16.69
CA ALA A 150 0.98 15.30 17.33
C ALA A 150 2.02 14.61 16.44
N TYR A 151 1.86 14.67 15.11
CA TYR A 151 2.64 13.86 14.18
C TYR A 151 3.68 14.65 13.39
N ASP A 152 3.53 15.97 13.28
CA ASP A 152 4.48 16.77 12.52
C ASP A 152 5.82 16.99 13.27
N ALA A 153 5.86 16.76 14.57
CA ALA A 153 7.10 16.72 15.33
C ALA A 153 7.89 15.41 15.17
N GLU A 154 7.24 14.38 14.63
CA GLU A 154 7.77 13.04 14.42
C GLU A 154 8.06 12.84 12.91
N PRO A 155 8.87 11.85 12.50
CA PRO A 155 9.16 11.57 11.09
C PRO A 155 7.99 10.88 10.34
N PHE A 156 6.75 11.19 10.68
CA PHE A 156 5.58 10.84 9.88
C PHE A 156 5.47 11.80 8.70
N VAL A 157 6.01 11.38 7.57
CA VAL A 157 6.08 12.21 6.36
C VAL A 157 4.98 11.78 5.38
N PRO A 158 3.94 12.64 5.16
CA PRO A 158 2.91 12.33 4.17
C PRO A 158 3.51 12.32 2.76
N PHE A 159 3.22 11.24 2.01
CA PHE A 159 3.67 11.04 0.63
C PHE A 159 2.50 11.05 -0.36
N ALA A 160 1.28 10.97 0.13
CA ALA A 160 0.06 10.95 -0.67
C ALA A 160 -1.09 11.66 0.05
N ARG A 161 -2.14 11.98 -0.73
CA ARG A 161 -3.42 12.44 -0.21
C ARG A 161 -4.58 11.73 -0.91
N ILE A 162 -5.68 11.54 -0.20
CA ILE A 162 -6.93 11.04 -0.78
C ILE A 162 -7.51 12.16 -1.67
N VAL A 163 -7.88 11.82 -2.90
CA VAL A 163 -8.59 12.68 -3.84
C VAL A 163 -10.01 12.21 -4.12
N GLU A 164 -10.32 10.93 -3.83
CA GLU A 164 -11.67 10.34 -3.91
C GLU A 164 -11.82 9.28 -2.82
N GLY A 165 -13.02 9.12 -2.23
CA GLY A 165 -13.33 8.05 -1.27
C GLY A 165 -12.89 8.36 0.17
N LEU A 166 -12.86 9.63 0.57
CA LEU A 166 -12.57 10.00 1.96
C LEU A 166 -13.67 9.53 2.93
N ASP A 167 -14.92 9.51 2.48
CA ASP A 167 -16.06 8.93 3.18
C ASP A 167 -15.94 7.40 3.33
N VAL A 168 -15.40 6.72 2.32
CA VAL A 168 -15.06 5.29 2.39
C VAL A 168 -14.00 5.05 3.47
N ALA A 169 -12.97 5.91 3.54
CA ALA A 169 -11.94 5.80 4.56
C ALA A 169 -12.50 6.00 5.99
N ASP A 170 -13.49 6.89 6.16
CA ASP A 170 -14.18 7.09 7.44
C ASP A 170 -15.06 5.90 7.84
N ALA A 171 -15.61 5.17 6.86
CA ALA A 171 -16.49 4.03 7.07
C ALA A 171 -15.74 2.70 7.34
N LEU A 172 -14.41 2.71 7.36
CA LEU A 172 -13.60 1.51 7.65
C LEU A 172 -13.90 0.97 9.05
N TYR A 173 -13.98 -0.36 9.13
CA TYR A 173 -14.37 -1.06 10.35
C TYR A 173 -13.39 -0.81 11.50
N ALA A 174 -13.89 -0.17 12.56
CA ALA A 174 -13.06 0.28 13.68
C ALA A 174 -13.35 -0.42 15.02
N ALA A 175 -14.29 -1.39 15.08
CA ALA A 175 -14.67 -1.97 16.36
C ALA A 175 -13.57 -2.78 17.06
N TYR A 176 -12.57 -3.25 16.31
CA TYR A 176 -11.39 -3.86 16.90
C TYR A 176 -10.33 -2.83 17.36
N GLY A 177 -10.42 -1.59 16.92
CA GLY A 177 -9.46 -0.54 17.23
C GLY A 177 -8.04 -0.95 16.84
N GLU A 178 -7.15 -0.99 17.82
CA GLU A 178 -5.75 -1.36 17.62
C GLU A 178 -5.45 -2.84 17.91
N ARG A 179 -6.43 -3.63 18.39
CA ARG A 179 -6.21 -5.01 18.87
C ARG A 179 -5.69 -5.95 17.79
N ALA A 180 -6.26 -5.89 16.58
CA ALA A 180 -5.83 -6.74 15.47
C ALA A 180 -4.38 -6.48 15.03
N GLY A 181 -3.87 -5.28 15.27
CA GLY A 181 -2.48 -4.90 15.02
C GLY A 181 -1.56 -5.02 16.24
N GLY A 182 -1.98 -5.73 17.29
CA GLY A 182 -1.17 -5.99 18.46
C GLY A 182 -1.10 -4.85 19.48
N GLY A 183 -2.01 -3.85 19.41
CA GLY A 183 -2.09 -2.75 20.37
C GLY A 183 -1.36 -1.48 19.94
N ILE A 184 -1.12 -0.58 20.90
CA ILE A 184 -0.57 0.74 20.67
C ILE A 184 0.93 0.68 20.32
N ARG A 185 1.36 1.54 19.38
CA ARG A 185 2.76 1.82 19.02
C ARG A 185 3.58 0.60 18.63
N ALA A 186 3.23 -0.04 17.52
CA ALA A 186 4.03 -1.10 16.88
C ALA A 186 4.41 -2.28 17.81
N GLY A 187 3.74 -2.36 18.97
CA GLY A 187 4.26 -3.17 20.05
C GLY A 187 4.31 -4.66 19.74
N LYS A 188 3.22 -5.27 19.31
CA LYS A 188 3.14 -6.73 19.24
C LYS A 188 2.50 -7.20 17.92
N GLN A 189 3.10 -6.81 16.80
CA GLN A 189 2.59 -7.17 15.46
C GLN A 189 3.02 -8.57 15.00
N ASP A 190 3.83 -9.29 15.79
CA ASP A 190 4.30 -10.64 15.42
C ASP A 190 3.16 -11.57 15.01
N PRO A 191 2.00 -11.64 15.72
CA PRO A 191 0.91 -12.51 15.26
C PRO A 191 0.38 -12.19 13.85
N VAL A 192 0.43 -10.93 13.44
CA VAL A 192 0.04 -10.53 12.08
C VAL A 192 1.11 -10.93 11.07
N PHE A 193 2.40 -10.71 11.40
CA PHE A 193 3.51 -11.11 10.53
C PHE A 193 3.62 -12.63 10.38
N ASP A 194 3.35 -13.39 11.45
CA ASP A 194 3.51 -14.85 11.46
C ASP A 194 2.26 -15.58 10.96
N GLY A 195 1.07 -15.01 11.17
CA GLY A 195 -0.20 -15.64 10.84
C GLY A 195 -0.90 -15.06 9.62
N GLY A 196 -0.54 -13.84 9.21
CA GLY A 196 -1.10 -13.17 8.03
C GLY A 196 -2.63 -13.10 8.03
N ASN A 197 -3.21 -13.20 6.82
CA ASN A 197 -4.66 -13.16 6.64
C ASN A 197 -5.38 -14.34 7.29
N ALA A 198 -4.74 -15.50 7.42
CA ALA A 198 -5.35 -16.65 8.10
C ALA A 198 -5.63 -16.34 9.57
N TYR A 199 -4.66 -15.72 10.26
CA TYR A 199 -4.83 -15.23 11.62
C TYR A 199 -5.90 -14.13 11.70
N LEU A 200 -5.80 -13.11 10.84
CA LEU A 200 -6.71 -11.96 10.89
C LEU A 200 -8.17 -12.36 10.59
N ARG A 201 -8.42 -13.23 9.62
CA ARG A 201 -9.77 -13.69 9.29
C ARG A 201 -10.38 -14.57 10.37
N ARG A 202 -9.57 -15.37 11.06
CA ARG A 202 -10.02 -16.22 12.17
C ARG A 202 -10.36 -15.40 13.41
N ASP A 203 -9.48 -14.49 13.82
CA ASP A 203 -9.60 -13.81 15.11
C ASP A 203 -10.26 -12.43 15.01
N PHE A 204 -10.27 -11.83 13.80
CA PHE A 204 -10.81 -10.51 13.51
C PHE A 204 -11.61 -10.50 12.19
N PRO A 205 -12.66 -11.32 12.07
CA PRO A 205 -13.37 -11.55 10.80
C PRO A 205 -14.08 -10.31 10.22
N GLY A 206 -14.29 -9.27 11.02
CA GLY A 206 -14.94 -8.03 10.58
C GLY A 206 -13.99 -6.98 9.96
N LEU A 207 -12.67 -7.27 9.88
CA LEU A 207 -11.74 -6.31 9.27
C LEU A 207 -12.05 -6.04 7.80
N ASP A 208 -11.81 -4.82 7.37
CA ASP A 208 -11.82 -4.45 5.96
C ASP A 208 -10.47 -4.77 5.30
N TYR A 209 -10.52 -5.00 3.99
CA TYR A 209 -9.37 -5.37 3.18
C TYR A 209 -9.25 -4.47 1.96
N ILE A 210 -8.02 -4.22 1.54
CA ILE A 210 -7.71 -3.77 0.19
C ILE A 210 -7.73 -5.01 -0.69
N THR A 211 -8.75 -5.17 -1.50
CA THR A 211 -8.90 -6.33 -2.39
C THR A 211 -7.95 -6.24 -3.57
N ARG A 212 -7.64 -5.01 -4.01
CA ARG A 212 -6.69 -4.73 -5.08
C ARG A 212 -6.16 -3.29 -4.99
N ALA A 213 -4.88 -3.10 -5.30
CA ALA A 213 -4.25 -1.81 -5.45
C ALA A 213 -3.68 -1.65 -6.87
N THR A 214 -4.00 -0.57 -7.56
CA THR A 214 -3.54 -0.34 -8.94
C THR A 214 -3.09 1.10 -9.15
N VAL A 215 -2.06 1.29 -9.99
CA VAL A 215 -1.73 2.61 -10.52
C VAL A 215 -2.80 2.99 -11.53
N ALA A 216 -3.51 4.09 -11.27
CA ALA A 216 -4.51 4.62 -12.19
C ALA A 216 -3.82 5.26 -13.40
N ARG A 217 -4.41 5.09 -14.58
CA ARG A 217 -3.94 5.68 -15.85
C ARG A 217 -4.41 7.11 -15.97
#